data_a5e6a3ba14f44cba789431c03bfbf3ca
#
_entry.id   a5e6a3ba14f44cba789431c03bfbf3ca
#
_cell.length_a   1.000
_cell.length_b   1.000
_cell.length_c   1.000
_cell.angle_alpha   90.00
_cell.angle_beta   90.00
_cell.angle_gamma   90.00
#
_symmetry.space_group_name_H-M   'P 1'
#
loop_
_entity.id
_entity.type
_entity.pdbx_description
1 polymer ?
#
loop_
_entity_poly.entity_id
_entity_poly.type
_entity_poly.pdbx_seq_one_letter_code
_entity_poly.pdbx_strand_id
1 'polypeptide(L)'
;MNYTQSEEYLFNTMPVGRAIASLAVPTVISQIVTVIYNMADTFFVGQLGDPNQVAAATVALPLFIFITALANLFGVGGASLISRCLGQGDRQKAGHTAAFCIWSAIAVSLIYGIAVLLLRPVLLPLLGADAETFSYSSSYMLYSIGLGAMPAALNPMLAHLVRAEGHSRQASLGVAFGGILNILLDPLFIFVLKLEIAGAGLATLLSNLAAAGYFALFLHKIRHETAITASPRQYTLGQRIPGEVLSVGLPSCLISVMGAISNTVLNHFTAGYSNAAMAGMGIAKKVNLLAFAVGQGITQGTLPLIGYNYTSGNRQRMLKAIYGLLAGCLTVSLIITVLLYFGASPVTRCFINDAETVEFGRTFLRIICLTCPTSTFIFFAITVFQATGKRAQPIFLSLVRKGTTDVLLMPLFYHLIGINGVAWASPAADLVGVLIALAVLLPYLRRLRQMPSPVPKHP
;
A
#
# COMPACT_ATOMS: atom_id res chain seq x y z
N MET A 1 -15.61 3.95 28.00
CA MET A 1 -16.00 4.69 26.80
C MET A 1 -16.42 3.67 25.77
N ASN A 2 -17.66 3.70 25.29
CA ASN A 2 -18.13 2.83 24.21
C ASN A 2 -17.38 3.18 22.92
N TYR A 3 -17.22 2.24 21.98
CA TYR A 3 -16.47 2.46 20.73
C TYR A 3 -17.00 3.65 19.94
N THR A 4 -18.31 3.86 19.87
CA THR A 4 -18.94 5.03 19.23
C THR A 4 -18.53 6.36 19.88
N GLN A 5 -18.46 6.44 21.22
CA GLN A 5 -17.98 7.62 21.93
C GLN A 5 -16.47 7.86 21.69
N SER A 6 -15.70 6.80 21.53
CA SER A 6 -14.27 6.88 21.21
C SER A 6 -14.06 7.40 19.78
N GLU A 7 -14.89 6.97 18.82
CA GLU A 7 -14.92 7.44 17.43
C GLU A 7 -15.24 8.94 17.37
N GLU A 8 -16.34 9.36 18.03
CA GLU A 8 -16.76 10.74 18.07
C GLU A 8 -15.73 11.67 18.75
N TYR A 9 -15.13 11.21 19.85
CA TYR A 9 -14.04 11.94 20.51
C TYR A 9 -12.84 12.11 19.57
N LEU A 10 -12.41 11.05 18.88
CA LEU A 10 -11.27 11.06 17.97
C LEU A 10 -11.47 12.06 16.82
N PHE A 11 -12.62 11.99 16.15
CA PHE A 11 -12.86 12.77 14.94
C PHE A 11 -13.32 14.21 15.23
N ASN A 12 -14.01 14.48 16.34
CA ASN A 12 -14.61 15.79 16.62
C ASN A 12 -13.86 16.64 17.66
N THR A 13 -13.32 16.03 18.72
CA THR A 13 -12.88 16.80 19.91
C THR A 13 -11.40 16.66 20.22
N MET A 14 -10.78 15.48 19.99
CA MET A 14 -9.36 15.27 20.27
C MET A 14 -8.48 16.33 19.56
N PRO A 15 -7.43 16.89 20.20
CA PRO A 15 -6.48 17.77 19.53
C PRO A 15 -5.97 17.18 18.22
N VAL A 16 -6.00 17.94 17.11
CA VAL A 16 -5.75 17.43 15.76
C VAL A 16 -4.40 16.71 15.63
N GLY A 17 -3.34 17.25 16.24
CA GLY A 17 -2.02 16.59 16.24
C GLY A 17 -2.06 15.21 16.91
N ARG A 18 -2.78 15.08 18.04
CA ARG A 18 -2.96 13.77 18.72
C ARG A 18 -3.82 12.83 17.88
N ALA A 19 -4.88 13.34 17.24
CA ALA A 19 -5.72 12.53 16.35
C ALA A 19 -4.91 11.99 15.16
N ILE A 20 -4.09 12.83 14.50
CA ILE A 20 -3.18 12.41 13.43
C ILE A 20 -2.22 11.32 13.96
N ALA A 21 -1.56 11.54 15.09
CA ALA A 21 -0.61 10.58 15.66
C ALA A 21 -1.29 9.25 16.01
N SER A 22 -2.47 9.28 16.64
CA SER A 22 -3.20 8.06 17.02
C SER A 22 -3.68 7.23 15.82
N LEU A 23 -3.87 7.85 14.67
CA LEU A 23 -4.26 7.19 13.42
C LEU A 23 -3.04 6.78 12.58
N ALA A 24 -2.06 7.67 12.47
CA ALA A 24 -0.90 7.46 11.59
C ALA A 24 0.15 6.50 12.21
N VAL A 25 0.49 6.64 13.48
CA VAL A 25 1.56 5.83 14.08
C VAL A 25 1.28 4.32 14.01
N PRO A 26 0.10 3.81 14.42
CA PRO A 26 -0.20 2.39 14.25
C PRO A 26 -0.16 1.97 12.78
N THR A 27 -0.64 2.83 11.87
CA THR A 27 -0.64 2.54 10.43
C THR A 27 0.77 2.46 9.87
N VAL A 28 1.67 3.36 10.26
CA VAL A 28 3.10 3.30 9.89
C VAL A 28 3.73 2.01 10.37
N ILE A 29 3.48 1.63 11.63
CA ILE A 29 4.02 0.38 12.18
C ILE A 29 3.55 -0.82 11.36
N SER A 30 2.26 -0.92 11.02
CA SER A 30 1.76 -2.03 10.22
C SER A 30 2.34 -2.05 8.80
N GLN A 31 2.58 -0.89 8.18
CA GLN A 31 3.21 -0.81 6.87
C GLN A 31 4.68 -1.25 6.91
N ILE A 32 5.42 -0.85 7.96
CA ILE A 32 6.80 -1.31 8.18
C ILE A 32 6.83 -2.83 8.38
N VAL A 33 5.94 -3.38 9.23
CA VAL A 33 5.83 -4.84 9.43
C VAL A 33 5.53 -5.54 8.10
N THR A 34 4.66 -4.98 7.26
CA THR A 34 4.36 -5.52 5.93
C THR A 34 5.61 -5.60 5.05
N VAL A 35 6.44 -4.55 5.04
CA VAL A 35 7.70 -4.58 4.28
C VAL A 35 8.67 -5.59 4.86
N ILE A 36 8.79 -5.66 6.19
CA ILE A 36 9.70 -6.59 6.85
C ILE A 36 9.32 -8.05 6.56
N TYR A 37 8.04 -8.42 6.67
CA TYR A 37 7.66 -9.80 6.39
C TYR A 37 7.86 -10.17 4.92
N ASN A 38 7.59 -9.28 3.97
CA ASN A 38 7.87 -9.53 2.55
C ASN A 38 9.37 -9.71 2.28
N MET A 39 10.23 -8.99 3.04
CA MET A 39 11.68 -9.19 2.96
C MET A 39 12.10 -10.52 3.58
N ALA A 40 11.49 -10.91 4.70
CA ALA A 40 11.76 -12.17 5.38
C ALA A 40 11.35 -13.38 4.53
N ASP A 41 10.17 -13.35 3.89
CA ASP A 41 9.72 -14.37 2.95
C ASP A 41 10.75 -14.58 1.82
N THR A 42 11.18 -13.49 1.16
CA THR A 42 12.23 -13.54 0.15
C THR A 42 13.55 -14.09 0.70
N PHE A 43 13.91 -13.75 1.92
CA PHE A 43 15.11 -14.24 2.58
C PHE A 43 15.04 -15.74 2.84
N PHE A 44 13.95 -16.25 3.40
CA PHE A 44 13.80 -17.68 3.68
C PHE A 44 13.76 -18.53 2.41
N VAL A 45 13.08 -18.07 1.37
CA VAL A 45 13.13 -18.74 0.04
C VAL A 45 14.56 -18.76 -0.52
N GLY A 46 15.31 -17.66 -0.35
CA GLY A 46 16.72 -17.60 -0.75
C GLY A 46 17.64 -18.58 -0.01
N GLN A 47 17.30 -18.92 1.25
CA GLN A 47 18.07 -19.90 2.06
C GLN A 47 17.87 -21.36 1.63
N LEU A 48 16.92 -21.65 0.72
CA LEU A 48 16.79 -22.99 0.11
C LEU A 48 18.00 -23.38 -0.73
N GLY A 49 18.78 -22.39 -1.20
CA GLY A 49 20.00 -22.63 -1.98
C GLY A 49 19.76 -23.11 -3.41
N ASP A 50 18.49 -23.21 -3.84
CA ASP A 50 18.11 -23.58 -5.20
C ASP A 50 17.66 -22.34 -5.99
N PRO A 51 18.44 -21.92 -7.01
CA PRO A 51 18.09 -20.77 -7.85
C PRO A 51 16.71 -20.88 -8.53
N ASN A 52 16.28 -22.11 -8.87
CA ASN A 52 15.00 -22.35 -9.54
C ASN A 52 13.82 -22.02 -8.63
N GLN A 53 13.93 -22.29 -7.33
CA GLN A 53 12.89 -21.93 -6.36
C GLN A 53 12.82 -20.41 -6.14
N VAL A 54 13.96 -19.72 -6.09
CA VAL A 54 14.00 -18.25 -6.01
C VAL A 54 13.40 -17.61 -7.26
N ALA A 55 13.72 -18.14 -8.44
CA ALA A 55 13.13 -17.72 -9.71
C ALA A 55 11.61 -17.92 -9.71
N ALA A 56 11.13 -19.06 -9.19
CA ALA A 56 9.70 -19.37 -9.09
C ALA A 56 8.91 -18.34 -8.24
N ALA A 57 9.46 -17.91 -7.10
CA ALA A 57 8.87 -16.84 -6.31
C ALA A 57 8.80 -15.53 -7.11
N THR A 58 9.83 -15.23 -7.90
CA THR A 58 9.91 -14.02 -8.72
C THR A 58 8.86 -14.01 -9.84
N VAL A 59 8.63 -15.15 -10.49
CA VAL A 59 7.59 -15.34 -11.52
C VAL A 59 6.20 -15.03 -10.97
N ALA A 60 5.92 -15.29 -9.69
CA ALA A 60 4.64 -15.04 -9.06
C ALA A 60 4.41 -13.55 -8.67
N LEU A 61 5.45 -12.71 -8.61
CA LEU A 61 5.34 -11.32 -8.14
C LEU A 61 4.28 -10.47 -8.85
N PRO A 62 4.16 -10.47 -10.20
CA PRO A 62 3.14 -9.67 -10.89
C PRO A 62 1.72 -10.03 -10.44
N LEU A 63 1.48 -11.30 -10.15
CA LEU A 63 0.18 -11.79 -9.71
C LEU A 63 -0.15 -11.34 -8.28
N PHE A 64 0.84 -11.26 -7.39
CA PHE A 64 0.69 -10.67 -6.05
C PHE A 64 0.40 -9.18 -6.09
N ILE A 65 1.04 -8.45 -7.01
CA ILE A 65 0.79 -7.02 -7.19
C ILE A 65 -0.66 -6.78 -7.56
N PHE A 66 -1.26 -7.65 -8.38
CA PHE A 66 -2.66 -7.55 -8.75
C PHE A 66 -3.60 -7.75 -7.54
N ILE A 67 -3.32 -8.73 -6.66
CA ILE A 67 -4.08 -8.92 -5.41
C ILE A 67 -3.99 -7.68 -4.52
N THR A 68 -2.79 -7.10 -4.37
CA THR A 68 -2.58 -5.87 -3.61
C THR A 68 -3.33 -4.69 -4.23
N ALA A 69 -3.35 -4.60 -5.55
CA ALA A 69 -4.09 -3.57 -6.27
C ALA A 69 -5.61 -3.70 -6.05
N LEU A 70 -6.16 -4.93 -6.04
CA LEU A 70 -7.56 -5.19 -5.68
C LEU A 70 -7.88 -4.82 -4.24
N ALA A 71 -7.01 -5.18 -3.30
CA ALA A 71 -7.17 -4.82 -1.90
C ALA A 71 -7.21 -3.30 -1.70
N ASN A 72 -6.34 -2.57 -2.39
CA ASN A 72 -6.31 -1.10 -2.37
C ASN A 72 -7.54 -0.49 -3.05
N LEU A 73 -8.01 -1.07 -4.16
CA LEU A 73 -9.20 -0.60 -4.87
C LEU A 73 -10.42 -0.55 -3.97
N PHE A 74 -10.75 -1.66 -3.32
CA PHE A 74 -11.89 -1.76 -2.43
C PHE A 74 -11.60 -1.16 -1.04
N GLY A 75 -10.39 -1.32 -0.52
CA GLY A 75 -10.00 -0.87 0.81
C GLY A 75 -9.93 0.64 0.93
N VAL A 76 -9.14 1.31 0.09
CA VAL A 76 -8.98 2.77 0.13
C VAL A 76 -10.25 3.48 -0.34
N GLY A 77 -10.90 2.96 -1.41
CA GLY A 77 -12.16 3.48 -1.90
C GLY A 77 -13.28 3.38 -0.86
N GLY A 78 -13.40 2.21 -0.23
CA GLY A 78 -14.35 1.96 0.86
C GLY A 78 -14.08 2.82 2.08
N ALA A 79 -12.83 2.90 2.53
CA ALA A 79 -12.44 3.72 3.67
C ALA A 79 -12.78 5.20 3.48
N SER A 80 -12.55 5.73 2.28
CA SER A 80 -12.92 7.10 1.94
C SER A 80 -14.43 7.34 1.99
N LEU A 81 -15.23 6.41 1.44
CA LEU A 81 -16.68 6.57 1.44
C LEU A 81 -17.27 6.36 2.83
N ILE A 82 -16.82 5.34 3.57
CA ILE A 82 -17.26 5.09 4.96
C ILE A 82 -16.99 6.30 5.84
N SER A 83 -15.76 6.83 5.85
CA SER A 83 -15.43 7.99 6.68
C SER A 83 -16.27 9.23 6.35
N ARG A 84 -16.62 9.44 5.07
CA ARG A 84 -17.52 10.49 4.64
C ARG A 84 -18.97 10.26 5.08
N CYS A 85 -19.45 9.03 5.00
CA CYS A 85 -20.79 8.66 5.48
C CYS A 85 -20.90 8.86 7.00
N LEU A 86 -19.90 8.45 7.76
CA LEU A 86 -19.86 8.66 9.22
C LEU A 86 -19.86 10.15 9.58
N GLY A 87 -19.12 10.99 8.84
CA GLY A 87 -19.16 12.44 9.01
C GLY A 87 -20.51 13.07 8.70
N GLN A 88 -21.35 12.42 7.88
CA GLN A 88 -22.75 12.83 7.62
C GLN A 88 -23.76 12.23 8.61
N GLY A 89 -23.32 11.32 9.49
CA GLY A 89 -24.20 10.57 10.36
C GLY A 89 -24.94 9.41 9.67
N ASP A 90 -24.61 9.10 8.39
CA ASP A 90 -25.26 8.05 7.61
C ASP A 90 -24.56 6.71 7.82
N ARG A 91 -24.78 6.11 9.01
CA ARG A 91 -24.25 4.79 9.36
C ARG A 91 -24.81 3.67 8.48
N GLN A 92 -26.03 3.83 7.94
CA GLN A 92 -26.63 2.84 7.06
C GLN A 92 -25.88 2.75 5.74
N LYS A 93 -25.61 3.89 5.09
CA LYS A 93 -24.81 3.91 3.84
C LYS A 93 -23.37 3.43 4.08
N ALA A 94 -22.79 3.74 5.25
CA ALA A 94 -21.49 3.20 5.63
C ALA A 94 -21.51 1.66 5.68
N GLY A 95 -22.54 1.05 6.26
CA GLY A 95 -22.75 -0.40 6.30
C GLY A 95 -22.92 -1.01 4.91
N HIS A 96 -23.74 -0.41 4.05
CA HIS A 96 -23.88 -0.83 2.65
C HIS A 96 -22.54 -0.75 1.89
N THR A 97 -21.75 0.29 2.13
CA THR A 97 -20.43 0.45 1.53
C THR A 97 -19.47 -0.65 1.99
N ALA A 98 -19.45 -0.96 3.28
CA ALA A 98 -18.61 -2.03 3.83
C ALA A 98 -19.01 -3.40 3.24
N ALA A 99 -20.31 -3.72 3.23
CA ALA A 99 -20.80 -4.95 2.63
C ALA A 99 -20.46 -5.07 1.14
N PHE A 100 -20.61 -3.98 0.37
CA PHE A 100 -20.18 -3.94 -1.04
C PHE A 100 -18.68 -4.24 -1.18
N CYS A 101 -17.81 -3.58 -0.41
CA CYS A 101 -16.36 -3.78 -0.48
C CYS A 101 -15.98 -5.23 -0.14
N ILE A 102 -16.53 -5.78 0.94
CA ILE A 102 -16.23 -7.14 1.41
C ILE A 102 -16.66 -8.19 0.38
N TRP A 103 -17.92 -8.18 -0.04
CA TRP A 103 -18.43 -9.19 -0.96
C TRP A 103 -17.87 -9.07 -2.37
N SER A 104 -17.66 -7.83 -2.86
CA SER A 104 -17.02 -7.63 -4.17
C SER A 104 -15.55 -8.06 -4.14
N ALA A 105 -14.81 -7.76 -3.07
CA ALA A 105 -13.43 -8.22 -2.93
C ALA A 105 -13.34 -9.75 -2.85
N ILE A 106 -14.25 -10.42 -2.10
CA ILE A 106 -14.34 -11.88 -2.07
C ILE A 106 -14.60 -12.42 -3.47
N ALA A 107 -15.64 -11.95 -4.14
CA ALA A 107 -16.02 -12.46 -5.46
C ALA A 107 -14.88 -12.28 -6.49
N VAL A 108 -14.32 -11.07 -6.57
CA VAL A 108 -13.26 -10.77 -7.57
C VAL A 108 -11.98 -11.53 -7.26
N SER A 109 -11.58 -11.65 -5.98
CA SER A 109 -10.36 -12.40 -5.62
C SER A 109 -10.53 -13.91 -5.78
N LEU A 110 -11.70 -14.47 -5.54
CA LEU A 110 -11.99 -15.89 -5.84
C LEU A 110 -11.95 -16.15 -7.34
N ILE A 111 -12.63 -15.32 -8.15
CA ILE A 111 -12.60 -15.43 -9.61
C ILE A 111 -11.15 -15.32 -10.10
N TYR A 112 -10.37 -14.38 -9.57
CA TYR A 112 -8.97 -14.22 -9.90
C TYR A 112 -8.14 -15.45 -9.54
N GLY A 113 -8.27 -15.98 -8.32
CA GLY A 113 -7.55 -17.16 -7.88
C GLY A 113 -7.87 -18.39 -8.76
N ILE A 114 -9.16 -18.62 -9.05
CA ILE A 114 -9.60 -19.71 -9.95
C ILE A 114 -9.04 -19.49 -11.37
N ALA A 115 -9.12 -18.26 -11.91
CA ALA A 115 -8.61 -17.95 -13.24
C ALA A 115 -7.10 -18.20 -13.34
N VAL A 116 -6.33 -17.77 -12.33
CA VAL A 116 -4.88 -18.01 -12.26
C VAL A 116 -4.56 -19.51 -12.22
N LEU A 117 -5.31 -20.29 -11.45
CA LEU A 117 -5.12 -21.75 -11.40
C LEU A 117 -5.44 -22.46 -12.72
N LEU A 118 -6.54 -22.07 -13.39
CA LEU A 118 -6.93 -22.64 -14.66
C LEU A 118 -5.98 -22.25 -15.79
N LEU A 119 -5.52 -21.00 -15.80
CA LEU A 119 -4.65 -20.44 -16.83
C LEU A 119 -3.16 -20.63 -16.55
N ARG A 120 -2.78 -21.27 -15.43
CA ARG A 120 -1.36 -21.46 -15.04
C ARG A 120 -0.47 -22.07 -16.15
N PRO A 121 -0.94 -23.03 -17.00
CA PRO A 121 -0.10 -23.58 -18.05
C PRO A 121 0.31 -22.56 -19.11
N VAL A 122 -0.48 -21.49 -19.27
CA VAL A 122 -0.21 -20.40 -20.20
C VAL A 122 0.46 -19.21 -19.49
N LEU A 123 -0.02 -18.88 -18.28
CA LEU A 123 0.49 -17.72 -17.52
C LEU A 123 1.92 -17.92 -17.05
N LEU A 124 2.31 -19.10 -16.56
CA LEU A 124 3.65 -19.32 -16.03
C LEU A 124 4.74 -19.16 -17.10
N PRO A 125 4.64 -19.77 -18.29
CA PRO A 125 5.60 -19.51 -19.36
C PRO A 125 5.61 -18.05 -19.82
N LEU A 126 4.45 -17.40 -19.89
CA LEU A 126 4.35 -15.99 -20.27
C LEU A 126 5.05 -15.06 -19.26
N LEU A 127 5.05 -15.43 -17.99
CA LEU A 127 5.72 -14.71 -16.90
C LEU A 127 7.21 -15.08 -16.76
N GLY A 128 7.72 -16.00 -17.61
CA GLY A 128 9.12 -16.35 -17.67
C GLY A 128 9.49 -17.66 -16.95
N ALA A 129 8.52 -18.50 -16.59
CA ALA A 129 8.82 -19.84 -16.08
C ALA A 129 9.28 -20.75 -17.24
N ASP A 130 10.40 -21.42 -17.03
CA ASP A 130 10.91 -22.48 -17.89
C ASP A 130 10.48 -23.87 -17.38
N ALA A 131 10.96 -24.94 -18.02
CA ALA A 131 10.62 -26.32 -17.66
C ALA A 131 11.07 -26.70 -16.24
N GLU A 132 12.18 -26.10 -15.74
CA GLU A 132 12.75 -26.41 -14.43
C GLU A 132 11.99 -25.65 -13.32
N THR A 133 11.61 -24.41 -13.56
CA THR A 133 10.94 -23.54 -12.59
C THR A 133 9.42 -23.71 -12.57
N PHE A 134 8.82 -24.32 -13.61
CA PHE A 134 7.38 -24.47 -13.76
C PHE A 134 6.73 -25.20 -12.58
N SER A 135 7.29 -26.33 -12.15
CA SER A 135 6.74 -27.14 -11.05
C SER A 135 6.75 -26.35 -9.73
N TYR A 136 7.86 -25.69 -9.42
CA TYR A 136 8.00 -24.85 -8.24
C TYR A 136 7.04 -23.64 -8.26
N SER A 137 6.98 -22.93 -9.38
CA SER A 137 6.06 -21.80 -9.57
C SER A 137 4.61 -22.23 -9.44
N SER A 138 4.23 -23.37 -10.02
CA SER A 138 2.89 -23.92 -9.95
C SER A 138 2.48 -24.29 -8.52
N SER A 139 3.37 -24.89 -7.74
CA SER A 139 3.16 -25.27 -6.35
C SER A 139 3.04 -24.04 -5.44
N TYR A 140 3.93 -23.06 -5.61
CA TYR A 140 3.87 -21.79 -4.88
C TYR A 140 2.59 -21.02 -5.16
N MET A 141 2.22 -20.89 -6.45
CA MET A 141 1.00 -20.20 -6.87
C MET A 141 -0.28 -20.88 -6.40
N LEU A 142 -0.31 -22.21 -6.28
CA LEU A 142 -1.47 -22.94 -5.79
C LEU A 142 -1.89 -22.42 -4.41
N TYR A 143 -0.95 -22.36 -3.49
CA TYR A 143 -1.24 -21.94 -2.10
C TYR A 143 -1.33 -20.42 -1.97
N SER A 144 -0.36 -19.69 -2.50
CA SER A 144 -0.24 -18.25 -2.25
C SER A 144 -1.26 -17.40 -3.02
N ILE A 145 -1.66 -17.83 -4.23
CA ILE A 145 -2.56 -17.08 -5.12
C ILE A 145 -3.85 -17.83 -5.36
N GLY A 146 -3.79 -19.10 -5.77
CA GLY A 146 -4.96 -19.89 -6.08
C GLY A 146 -5.94 -19.95 -4.91
N LEU A 147 -5.49 -20.46 -3.79
CA LEU A 147 -6.26 -20.54 -2.54
C LEU A 147 -6.10 -19.26 -1.70
N GLY A 148 -4.96 -18.59 -1.82
CA GLY A 148 -4.57 -17.45 -1.00
C GLY A 148 -5.07 -16.09 -1.48
N ALA A 149 -5.58 -15.93 -2.72
CA ALA A 149 -5.99 -14.64 -3.25
C ALA A 149 -7.05 -13.95 -2.39
N MET A 150 -8.06 -14.70 -1.95
CA MET A 150 -9.14 -14.14 -1.13
C MET A 150 -8.63 -13.63 0.23
N PRO A 151 -7.98 -14.41 1.08
CA PRO A 151 -7.49 -13.91 2.36
C PRO A 151 -6.41 -12.84 2.20
N ALA A 152 -5.55 -12.92 1.18
CA ALA A 152 -4.52 -11.92 0.90
C ALA A 152 -5.11 -10.56 0.45
N ALA A 153 -6.25 -10.56 -0.24
CA ALA A 153 -6.98 -9.34 -0.58
C ALA A 153 -7.76 -8.80 0.63
N LEU A 154 -8.40 -9.68 1.40
CA LEU A 154 -9.24 -9.29 2.54
C LEU A 154 -8.43 -8.67 3.69
N ASN A 155 -7.27 -9.21 4.02
CA ASN A 155 -6.44 -8.71 5.12
C ASN A 155 -6.18 -7.20 5.03
N PRO A 156 -5.49 -6.65 4.01
CA PRO A 156 -5.26 -5.21 3.92
C PRO A 156 -6.54 -4.41 3.64
N MET A 157 -7.51 -4.97 2.91
CA MET A 157 -8.77 -4.29 2.64
C MET A 157 -9.58 -4.06 3.93
N LEU A 158 -9.74 -5.09 4.78
CA LEU A 158 -10.42 -4.95 6.06
C LEU A 158 -9.70 -3.99 7.01
N ALA A 159 -8.36 -3.99 7.00
CA ALA A 159 -7.58 -3.01 7.75
C ALA A 159 -7.92 -1.55 7.34
N HIS A 160 -8.12 -1.28 6.05
CA HIS A 160 -8.56 0.02 5.58
C HIS A 160 -9.97 0.38 6.07
N LEU A 161 -10.92 -0.55 6.01
CA LEU A 161 -12.30 -0.31 6.46
C LEU A 161 -12.35 -0.07 7.97
N VAL A 162 -11.70 -0.91 8.77
CA VAL A 162 -11.63 -0.76 10.24
C VAL A 162 -10.97 0.56 10.64
N ARG A 163 -9.95 0.98 9.88
CA ARG A 163 -9.30 2.28 10.08
C ARG A 163 -10.22 3.45 9.77
N ALA A 164 -11.15 3.29 8.82
CA ALA A 164 -12.11 4.33 8.46
C ALA A 164 -13.04 4.74 9.60
N GLU A 165 -13.31 3.85 10.55
CA GLU A 165 -14.04 4.12 11.80
C GLU A 165 -13.14 4.63 12.95
N GLY A 166 -11.86 4.89 12.69
CA GLY A 166 -10.92 5.37 13.72
C GLY A 166 -10.19 4.25 14.49
N HIS A 167 -10.47 2.98 14.22
CA HIS A 167 -9.85 1.83 14.90
C HIS A 167 -8.47 1.47 14.32
N SER A 168 -7.59 2.49 14.14
CA SER A 168 -6.27 2.30 13.53
C SER A 168 -5.37 1.32 14.28
N ARG A 169 -5.47 1.29 15.61
CA ARG A 169 -4.69 0.35 16.42
C ARG A 169 -5.08 -1.10 16.13
N GLN A 170 -6.38 -1.39 16.09
CA GLN A 170 -6.89 -2.73 15.81
C GLN A 170 -6.61 -3.14 14.36
N ALA A 171 -6.77 -2.20 13.42
CA ALA A 171 -6.40 -2.42 12.02
C ALA A 171 -4.92 -2.80 11.89
N SER A 172 -4.05 -2.08 12.59
CA SER A 172 -2.60 -2.33 12.54
C SER A 172 -2.21 -3.62 13.25
N LEU A 173 -2.87 -3.96 14.36
CA LEU A 173 -2.65 -5.23 15.04
C LEU A 173 -3.02 -6.44 14.17
N GLY A 174 -4.12 -6.36 13.41
CA GLY A 174 -4.52 -7.44 12.49
C GLY A 174 -3.49 -7.68 11.38
N VAL A 175 -3.02 -6.60 10.74
CA VAL A 175 -1.98 -6.71 9.70
C VAL A 175 -0.65 -7.19 10.29
N ALA A 176 -0.24 -6.64 11.44
CA ALA A 176 1.00 -7.05 12.10
C ALA A 176 0.95 -8.51 12.56
N PHE A 177 -0.19 -8.96 13.08
CA PHE A 177 -0.39 -10.36 13.48
C PHE A 177 -0.18 -11.30 12.29
N GLY A 178 -0.80 -11.01 11.14
CA GLY A 178 -0.58 -11.79 9.91
C GLY A 178 0.89 -11.79 9.48
N GLY A 179 1.54 -10.62 9.44
CA GLY A 179 2.95 -10.51 9.05
C GLY A 179 3.91 -11.25 9.99
N ILE A 180 3.73 -11.13 11.31
CA ILE A 180 4.55 -11.86 12.28
C ILE A 180 4.31 -13.37 12.18
N LEU A 181 3.05 -13.77 12.03
CA LEU A 181 2.73 -15.20 11.87
C LEU A 181 3.36 -15.77 10.60
N ASN A 182 3.39 -15.03 9.50
CA ASN A 182 4.07 -15.44 8.28
C ASN A 182 5.57 -15.67 8.52
N ILE A 183 6.29 -14.73 9.16
CA ILE A 183 7.70 -14.86 9.51
C ILE A 183 7.99 -16.11 10.36
N LEU A 184 7.04 -16.50 11.22
CA LEU A 184 7.20 -17.70 12.06
C LEU A 184 6.87 -19.00 11.31
N LEU A 185 5.89 -18.96 10.40
CA LEU A 185 5.46 -20.13 9.63
C LEU A 185 6.41 -20.46 8.47
N ASP A 186 7.07 -19.46 7.87
CA ASP A 186 8.01 -19.66 6.78
C ASP A 186 9.11 -20.69 7.13
N PRO A 187 9.93 -20.49 8.17
CA PRO A 187 10.97 -21.46 8.51
C PRO A 187 10.41 -22.83 8.94
N LEU A 188 9.23 -22.85 9.56
CA LEU A 188 8.56 -24.08 9.94
C LEU A 188 8.17 -24.92 8.72
N PHE A 189 7.53 -24.31 7.74
CA PHE A 189 7.05 -25.04 6.55
C PHE A 189 8.17 -25.29 5.55
N ILE A 190 9.07 -24.33 5.36
CA ILE A 190 10.17 -24.45 4.39
C ILE A 190 11.18 -25.49 4.87
N PHE A 191 11.70 -25.37 6.10
CA PHE A 191 12.86 -26.15 6.55
C PHE A 191 12.50 -27.34 7.45
N VAL A 192 11.56 -27.17 8.40
CA VAL A 192 11.21 -28.24 9.36
C VAL A 192 10.29 -29.26 8.68
N LEU A 193 9.24 -28.81 7.98
CA LEU A 193 8.33 -29.70 7.25
C LEU A 193 8.83 -30.04 5.84
N LYS A 194 9.94 -29.41 5.40
CA LYS A 194 10.59 -29.66 4.09
C LYS A 194 9.65 -29.52 2.89
N LEU A 195 8.71 -28.56 2.98
CA LEU A 195 7.80 -28.27 1.88
C LEU A 195 8.40 -27.31 0.86
N GLU A 196 9.65 -26.86 1.11
CA GLU A 196 10.39 -25.96 0.22
C GLU A 196 9.57 -24.69 -0.14
N ILE A 197 9.57 -24.26 -1.39
CA ILE A 197 8.83 -23.08 -1.82
C ILE A 197 7.30 -23.22 -1.66
N ALA A 198 6.75 -24.41 -1.75
CA ALA A 198 5.34 -24.65 -1.47
C ALA A 198 4.98 -24.30 -0.01
N GLY A 199 5.95 -24.53 0.91
CA GLY A 199 5.85 -24.13 2.31
C GLY A 199 5.71 -22.62 2.50
N ALA A 200 6.48 -21.80 1.78
CA ALA A 200 6.35 -20.35 1.77
C ALA A 200 4.94 -19.92 1.29
N GLY A 201 4.45 -20.53 0.21
CA GLY A 201 3.07 -20.29 -0.27
C GLY A 201 2.00 -20.62 0.76
N LEU A 202 2.15 -21.75 1.47
CA LEU A 202 1.24 -22.20 2.52
C LEU A 202 1.31 -21.28 3.75
N ALA A 203 2.49 -20.83 4.16
CA ALA A 203 2.67 -19.85 5.24
C ALA A 203 1.94 -18.54 4.93
N THR A 204 2.09 -18.05 3.69
CA THR A 204 1.40 -16.84 3.20
C THR A 204 -0.13 -17.02 3.21
N LEU A 205 -0.65 -18.17 2.78
CA LEU A 205 -2.08 -18.49 2.84
C LEU A 205 -2.59 -18.45 4.28
N LEU A 206 -1.96 -19.20 5.19
CA LEU A 206 -2.42 -19.37 6.57
C LEU A 206 -2.29 -18.08 7.38
N SER A 207 -1.23 -17.32 7.18
CA SER A 207 -1.04 -16.03 7.86
C SER A 207 -2.08 -14.99 7.45
N ASN A 208 -2.41 -14.89 6.16
CA ASN A 208 -3.46 -14.01 5.67
C ASN A 208 -4.86 -14.48 6.11
N LEU A 209 -5.10 -15.79 6.14
CA LEU A 209 -6.36 -16.36 6.65
C LEU A 209 -6.53 -16.06 8.16
N ALA A 210 -5.46 -16.20 8.94
CA ALA A 210 -5.46 -15.86 10.37
C ALA A 210 -5.72 -14.36 10.59
N ALA A 211 -5.11 -13.49 9.79
CA ALA A 211 -5.36 -12.05 9.84
C ALA A 211 -6.80 -11.70 9.47
N ALA A 212 -7.35 -12.30 8.40
CA ALA A 212 -8.76 -12.13 8.03
C ALA A 212 -9.71 -12.63 9.13
N GLY A 213 -9.37 -13.77 9.76
CA GLY A 213 -10.06 -14.30 10.94
C GLY A 213 -10.03 -13.34 12.14
N TYR A 214 -8.89 -12.73 12.41
CA TYR A 214 -8.78 -11.67 13.43
C TYR A 214 -9.76 -10.52 13.16
N PHE A 215 -9.82 -10.02 11.93
CA PHE A 215 -10.75 -8.95 11.58
C PHE A 215 -12.21 -9.39 11.70
N ALA A 216 -12.54 -10.61 11.28
CA ALA A 216 -13.89 -11.15 11.44
C ALA A 216 -14.31 -11.26 12.91
N LEU A 217 -13.42 -11.75 13.78
CA LEU A 217 -13.66 -11.84 15.22
C LEU A 217 -13.78 -10.45 15.86
N PHE A 218 -12.92 -9.51 15.47
CA PHE A 218 -12.96 -8.13 15.95
C PHE A 218 -14.30 -7.46 15.58
N LEU A 219 -14.69 -7.51 14.31
CA LEU A 219 -15.96 -6.93 13.83
C LEU A 219 -17.18 -7.62 14.46
N HIS A 220 -17.13 -8.93 14.68
CA HIS A 220 -18.19 -9.65 15.39
C HIS A 220 -18.32 -9.18 16.86
N LYS A 221 -17.20 -8.95 17.54
CA LYS A 221 -17.17 -8.45 18.93
C LYS A 221 -17.82 -7.08 19.05
N ILE A 222 -17.57 -6.18 18.08
CA ILE A 222 -18.08 -4.79 18.11
C ILE A 222 -19.33 -4.60 17.24
N ARG A 223 -20.01 -5.67 16.83
CA ARG A 223 -21.11 -5.64 15.83
C ARG A 223 -22.27 -4.69 16.15
N HIS A 224 -22.47 -4.36 17.41
CA HIS A 224 -23.54 -3.44 17.85
C HIS A 224 -23.11 -1.97 17.85
N GLU A 225 -21.82 -1.70 17.73
CA GLU A 225 -21.23 -0.36 17.79
C GLU A 225 -20.63 0.08 16.45
N THR A 226 -20.21 -0.87 15.60
CA THR A 226 -19.64 -0.60 14.27
C THR A 226 -20.71 -0.39 13.21
N ALA A 227 -20.41 0.46 12.22
CA ALA A 227 -21.17 0.53 10.97
C ALA A 227 -20.69 -0.51 9.94
N ILE A 228 -19.48 -1.08 10.12
CA ILE A 228 -18.91 -2.07 9.20
C ILE A 228 -19.65 -3.39 9.38
N THR A 229 -20.28 -3.89 8.33
CA THR A 229 -20.99 -5.15 8.33
C THR A 229 -20.62 -6.02 7.14
N ALA A 230 -20.50 -7.32 7.38
CA ALA A 230 -20.33 -8.32 6.35
C ALA A 230 -21.69 -9.00 5.98
N SER A 231 -22.83 -8.46 6.46
CA SER A 231 -24.14 -9.06 6.17
C SER A 231 -24.44 -9.02 4.66
N PRO A 232 -24.71 -10.17 4.00
CA PRO A 232 -25.08 -10.20 2.59
C PRO A 232 -26.35 -9.39 2.27
N ARG A 233 -27.24 -9.25 3.25
CA ARG A 233 -28.49 -8.48 3.10
C ARG A 233 -28.26 -6.98 2.90
N GLN A 234 -27.08 -6.49 3.33
CA GLN A 234 -26.71 -5.09 3.14
C GLN A 234 -25.90 -4.85 1.87
N TYR A 235 -25.55 -5.90 1.11
CA TYR A 235 -24.90 -5.75 -0.18
C TYR A 235 -25.83 -5.05 -1.16
N THR A 236 -25.36 -3.98 -1.77
CA THR A 236 -26.13 -3.24 -2.76
C THR A 236 -25.24 -2.66 -3.85
N LEU A 237 -25.72 -2.67 -5.08
CA LEU A 237 -25.14 -1.96 -6.22
C LEU A 237 -25.76 -0.56 -6.41
N GLY A 238 -26.76 -0.23 -5.57
CA GLY A 238 -27.46 1.06 -5.60
C GLY A 238 -26.68 2.21 -4.95
N GLN A 239 -27.38 3.33 -4.73
CA GLN A 239 -26.88 4.52 -4.02
C GLN A 239 -25.54 5.08 -4.54
N ARG A 240 -25.15 4.76 -5.80
CA ARG A 240 -23.86 5.12 -6.42
C ARG A 240 -22.62 4.58 -5.68
N ILE A 241 -22.79 3.62 -4.75
CA ILE A 241 -21.69 3.05 -3.95
C ILE A 241 -20.59 2.48 -4.83
N PRO A 242 -20.86 1.59 -5.84
CA PRO A 242 -19.80 1.04 -6.70
C PRO A 242 -18.97 2.14 -7.37
N GLY A 243 -19.65 3.13 -7.97
CA GLY A 243 -18.97 4.22 -8.66
C GLY A 243 -18.14 5.10 -7.74
N GLU A 244 -18.58 5.33 -6.50
CA GLU A 244 -17.83 6.11 -5.51
C GLU A 244 -16.61 5.34 -4.98
N VAL A 245 -16.78 4.06 -4.65
CA VAL A 245 -15.69 3.21 -4.15
C VAL A 245 -14.63 3.00 -5.24
N LEU A 246 -15.05 2.52 -6.42
CA LEU A 246 -14.11 2.18 -7.49
C LEU A 246 -13.35 3.41 -8.00
N SER A 247 -14.02 4.55 -8.20
CA SER A 247 -13.36 5.74 -8.71
C SER A 247 -12.36 6.37 -7.73
N VAL A 248 -12.60 6.24 -6.41
CA VAL A 248 -11.68 6.76 -5.37
C VAL A 248 -10.58 5.75 -5.05
N GLY A 249 -10.84 4.45 -5.18
CA GLY A 249 -9.85 3.39 -4.99
C GLY A 249 -8.90 3.21 -6.18
N LEU A 250 -9.36 3.51 -7.40
CA LEU A 250 -8.60 3.33 -8.64
C LEU A 250 -7.20 3.98 -8.63
N PRO A 251 -7.00 5.21 -8.11
CA PRO A 251 -5.66 5.78 -7.99
C PRO A 251 -4.67 4.90 -7.23
N SER A 252 -5.10 4.32 -6.13
CA SER A 252 -4.25 3.45 -5.29
C SER A 252 -3.95 2.11 -5.98
N CYS A 253 -4.90 1.58 -6.73
CA CYS A 253 -4.70 0.42 -7.61
C CYS A 253 -3.66 0.74 -8.70
N LEU A 254 -3.80 1.88 -9.39
CA LEU A 254 -2.89 2.32 -10.44
C LEU A 254 -1.47 2.52 -9.93
N ILE A 255 -1.26 3.08 -8.74
CA ILE A 255 0.06 3.24 -8.14
C ILE A 255 0.76 1.88 -8.00
N SER A 256 0.05 0.84 -7.57
CA SER A 256 0.60 -0.50 -7.42
C SER A 256 1.04 -1.09 -8.76
N VAL A 257 0.16 -1.04 -9.76
CA VAL A 257 0.42 -1.59 -11.11
C VAL A 257 1.53 -0.81 -11.83
N MET A 258 1.44 0.53 -11.82
CA MET A 258 2.45 1.37 -12.47
C MET A 258 3.82 1.27 -11.77
N GLY A 259 3.83 1.09 -10.44
CA GLY A 259 5.05 0.82 -9.68
C GLY A 259 5.74 -0.49 -10.10
N ALA A 260 4.97 -1.54 -10.40
CA ALA A 260 5.50 -2.79 -10.93
C ALA A 260 6.15 -2.61 -12.30
N ILE A 261 5.48 -1.91 -13.22
CA ILE A 261 6.01 -1.61 -14.56
C ILE A 261 7.34 -0.84 -14.44
N SER A 262 7.35 0.24 -13.66
CA SER A 262 8.56 1.03 -13.42
C SER A 262 9.72 0.18 -12.86
N ASN A 263 9.43 -0.72 -11.91
CA ASN A 263 10.42 -1.64 -11.35
C ASN A 263 10.99 -2.62 -12.39
N THR A 264 10.14 -3.14 -13.28
CA THR A 264 10.58 -4.05 -14.35
C THR A 264 11.53 -3.35 -15.31
N VAL A 265 11.18 -2.14 -15.75
CA VAL A 265 12.04 -1.34 -16.64
C VAL A 265 13.38 -1.00 -15.97
N LEU A 266 13.35 -0.59 -14.70
CA LEU A 266 14.56 -0.27 -13.95
C LEU A 266 15.48 -1.50 -13.82
N ASN A 267 14.91 -2.67 -13.51
CA ASN A 267 15.67 -3.92 -13.41
C ASN A 267 16.29 -4.31 -14.76
N HIS A 268 15.59 -4.08 -15.87
CA HIS A 268 16.11 -4.34 -17.21
C HIS A 268 17.42 -3.55 -17.49
N PHE A 269 17.42 -2.25 -17.20
CA PHE A 269 18.61 -1.40 -17.40
C PHE A 269 19.74 -1.76 -16.45
N THR A 270 19.47 -2.08 -15.18
CA THR A 270 20.51 -2.41 -14.20
C THR A 270 21.13 -3.79 -14.47
N ALA A 271 20.32 -4.78 -14.84
CA ALA A 271 20.81 -6.12 -15.21
C ALA A 271 21.67 -6.09 -16.48
N GLY A 272 21.31 -5.27 -17.45
CA GLY A 272 22.08 -5.09 -18.69
C GLY A 272 23.43 -4.37 -18.51
N TYR A 273 23.66 -3.74 -17.33
CA TYR A 273 24.91 -3.03 -17.06
C TYR A 273 25.94 -3.90 -16.35
N SER A 274 25.65 -4.36 -15.11
CA SER A 274 26.50 -5.29 -14.37
C SER A 274 25.73 -5.93 -13.20
N ASN A 275 26.19 -7.10 -12.74
CA ASN A 275 25.65 -7.77 -11.57
C ASN A 275 25.82 -6.95 -10.29
N ALA A 276 26.94 -6.24 -10.14
CA ALA A 276 27.20 -5.35 -9.02
C ALA A 276 26.22 -4.17 -8.99
N ALA A 277 25.94 -3.55 -10.15
CA ALA A 277 24.95 -2.47 -10.26
C ALA A 277 23.54 -2.98 -9.96
N MET A 278 23.17 -4.16 -10.45
CA MET A 278 21.87 -4.78 -10.16
C MET A 278 21.68 -5.06 -8.67
N ALA A 279 22.69 -5.64 -8.02
CA ALA A 279 22.68 -5.92 -6.59
C ALA A 279 22.61 -4.64 -5.76
N GLY A 280 23.44 -3.63 -6.09
CA GLY A 280 23.44 -2.32 -5.44
C GLY A 280 22.10 -1.61 -5.57
N MET A 281 21.47 -1.63 -6.74
CA MET A 281 20.13 -1.08 -6.97
C MET A 281 19.07 -1.84 -6.16
N GLY A 282 19.15 -3.16 -6.09
CA GLY A 282 18.26 -3.99 -5.29
C GLY A 282 18.28 -3.61 -3.82
N ILE A 283 19.47 -3.41 -3.24
CA ILE A 283 19.64 -2.94 -1.85
C ILE A 283 19.05 -1.55 -1.67
N ALA A 284 19.41 -0.58 -2.54
CA ALA A 284 18.91 0.78 -2.46
C ALA A 284 17.38 0.84 -2.50
N LYS A 285 16.73 0.02 -3.35
CA LYS A 285 15.27 -0.06 -3.45
C LYS A 285 14.62 -0.70 -2.23
N LYS A 286 15.18 -1.78 -1.67
CA LYS A 286 14.66 -2.41 -0.45
C LYS A 286 14.68 -1.43 0.73
N VAL A 287 15.75 -0.67 0.88
CA VAL A 287 15.87 0.35 1.94
C VAL A 287 14.87 1.50 1.70
N ASN A 288 14.75 1.97 0.45
CA ASN A 288 13.80 3.03 0.11
C ASN A 288 12.34 2.61 0.28
N LEU A 289 12.03 1.32 0.13
CA LEU A 289 10.68 0.78 0.36
C LEU A 289 10.21 0.98 1.81
N LEU A 290 11.11 0.88 2.79
CA LEU A 290 10.80 1.19 4.20
C LEU A 290 10.45 2.67 4.37
N ALA A 291 11.20 3.57 3.75
CA ALA A 291 10.91 5.01 3.78
C ALA A 291 9.55 5.33 3.15
N PHE A 292 9.25 4.67 2.04
CA PHE A 292 7.98 4.78 1.32
C PHE A 292 6.79 4.28 2.16
N ALA A 293 6.98 3.16 2.88
CA ALA A 293 5.98 2.60 3.79
C ALA A 293 5.59 3.58 4.91
N VAL A 294 6.57 4.36 5.43
CA VAL A 294 6.30 5.41 6.42
C VAL A 294 5.41 6.51 5.83
N GLY A 295 5.75 7.03 4.65
CA GLY A 295 4.95 8.05 3.95
C GLY A 295 3.52 7.58 3.68
N GLN A 296 3.35 6.36 3.17
CA GLN A 296 2.04 5.75 2.97
C GLN A 296 1.27 5.56 4.29
N GLY A 297 1.94 5.11 5.34
CA GLY A 297 1.32 4.89 6.64
C GLY A 297 0.74 6.18 7.22
N ILE A 298 1.48 7.30 7.14
CA ILE A 298 1.02 8.60 7.63
C ILE A 298 -0.21 9.07 6.82
N THR A 299 -0.13 9.01 5.49
CA THR A 299 -1.18 9.52 4.61
C THR A 299 -2.45 8.68 4.68
N GLN A 300 -2.35 7.36 4.58
CA GLN A 300 -3.49 6.46 4.66
C GLN A 300 -4.13 6.43 6.07
N GLY A 301 -3.30 6.53 7.12
CA GLY A 301 -3.81 6.63 8.48
C GLY A 301 -4.66 7.87 8.70
N THR A 302 -4.28 9.01 8.12
CA THR A 302 -4.96 10.29 8.33
C THR A 302 -6.17 10.50 7.39
N LEU A 303 -6.31 9.72 6.32
CA LEU A 303 -7.40 9.82 5.35
C LEU A 303 -8.79 9.90 5.99
N PRO A 304 -9.15 9.03 6.96
CA PRO A 304 -10.48 9.06 7.59
C PRO A 304 -10.75 10.36 8.36
N LEU A 305 -9.74 10.93 9.03
CA LEU A 305 -9.89 12.17 9.78
C LEU A 305 -10.27 13.34 8.85
N ILE A 306 -9.67 13.41 7.67
CA ILE A 306 -9.98 14.44 6.67
C ILE A 306 -11.38 14.18 6.08
N GLY A 307 -11.69 12.94 5.70
CA GLY A 307 -12.97 12.55 5.09
C GLY A 307 -14.16 12.82 5.99
N TYR A 308 -14.06 12.43 7.25
CA TYR A 308 -15.08 12.69 8.28
C TYR A 308 -15.33 14.19 8.45
N ASN A 309 -14.26 14.98 8.69
CA ASN A 309 -14.39 16.41 8.93
C ASN A 309 -14.80 17.21 7.68
N TYR A 310 -14.55 16.68 6.48
CA TYR A 310 -15.02 17.26 5.22
C TYR A 310 -16.55 17.22 5.13
N THR A 311 -17.17 16.12 5.53
CA THR A 311 -18.63 15.90 5.40
C THR A 311 -19.42 16.28 6.63
N SER A 312 -18.82 16.26 7.84
CA SER A 312 -19.44 16.79 9.06
C SER A 312 -19.49 18.31 9.11
N GLY A 313 -18.85 19.00 8.16
CA GLY A 313 -18.83 20.45 8.10
C GLY A 313 -17.81 21.12 9.02
N ASN A 314 -17.02 20.39 9.77
CA ASN A 314 -15.99 20.96 10.63
C ASN A 314 -14.74 21.37 9.81
N ARG A 315 -14.93 22.41 9.01
CA ARG A 315 -13.93 22.92 8.07
C ARG A 315 -12.61 23.31 8.74
N GLN A 316 -12.67 23.97 9.89
CA GLN A 316 -11.46 24.42 10.59
C GLN A 316 -10.61 23.20 11.00
N ARG A 317 -11.27 22.17 11.53
CA ARG A 317 -10.61 20.94 11.93
C ARG A 317 -10.07 20.16 10.73
N MET A 318 -10.82 20.09 9.63
CA MET A 318 -10.37 19.50 8.36
C MET A 318 -9.10 20.19 7.86
N LEU A 319 -9.09 21.53 7.79
CA LEU A 319 -7.91 22.26 7.32
C LEU A 319 -6.71 22.08 8.24
N LYS A 320 -6.93 22.11 9.58
CA LYS A 320 -5.87 21.79 10.54
C LYS A 320 -5.32 20.37 10.34
N ALA A 321 -6.19 19.39 10.03
CA ALA A 321 -5.77 18.02 9.73
C ALA A 321 -4.95 17.95 8.43
N ILE A 322 -5.35 18.65 7.37
CA ILE A 322 -4.63 18.71 6.10
C ILE A 322 -3.23 19.33 6.30
N TYR A 323 -3.12 20.48 6.99
CA TYR A 323 -1.83 21.11 7.22
C TYR A 323 -0.95 20.34 8.22
N GLY A 324 -1.57 19.73 9.24
CA GLY A 324 -0.86 18.85 10.17
C GLY A 324 -0.31 17.59 9.47
N LEU A 325 -1.10 17.01 8.56
CA LEU A 325 -0.66 15.90 7.71
C LEU A 325 0.53 16.31 6.83
N LEU A 326 0.43 17.47 6.15
CA LEU A 326 1.52 17.97 5.30
C LEU A 326 2.80 18.17 6.11
N ALA A 327 2.71 18.86 7.24
CA ALA A 327 3.84 19.08 8.12
C ALA A 327 4.47 17.77 8.60
N GLY A 328 3.66 16.83 9.09
CA GLY A 328 4.12 15.50 9.51
C GLY A 328 4.79 14.72 8.38
N CYS A 329 4.19 14.69 7.20
CA CYS A 329 4.73 14.04 6.01
C CYS A 329 6.09 14.61 5.62
N LEU A 330 6.22 15.94 5.50
CA LEU A 330 7.46 16.58 5.11
C LEU A 330 8.56 16.43 6.18
N THR A 331 8.21 16.63 7.45
CA THR A 331 9.20 16.50 8.54
C THR A 331 9.77 15.09 8.60
N VAL A 332 8.90 14.07 8.62
CA VAL A 332 9.34 12.68 8.73
C VAL A 332 10.11 12.24 7.48
N SER A 333 9.64 12.59 6.28
CA SER A 333 10.33 12.22 5.04
C SER A 333 11.68 12.91 4.89
N LEU A 334 11.82 14.17 5.32
CA LEU A 334 13.10 14.87 5.34
C LEU A 334 14.10 14.25 6.32
N ILE A 335 13.63 13.90 7.54
CA ILE A 335 14.47 13.19 8.52
C ILE A 335 14.98 11.88 7.93
N ILE A 336 14.09 11.08 7.33
CA ILE A 336 14.46 9.80 6.70
C ILE A 336 15.46 10.05 5.56
N THR A 337 15.23 11.05 4.71
CA THR A 337 16.13 11.38 3.61
C THR A 337 17.53 11.71 4.12
N VAL A 338 17.64 12.56 5.15
CA VAL A 338 18.94 12.93 5.75
C VAL A 338 19.63 11.67 6.32
N LEU A 339 18.90 10.84 7.07
CA LEU A 339 19.46 9.61 7.65
C LEU A 339 19.96 8.65 6.56
N LEU A 340 19.19 8.44 5.49
CA LEU A 340 19.56 7.55 4.41
C LEU A 340 20.68 8.12 3.53
N TYR A 341 20.70 9.41 3.29
CA TYR A 341 21.73 10.07 2.48
C TYR A 341 23.12 9.96 3.12
N PHE A 342 23.21 10.29 4.40
CA PHE A 342 24.48 10.20 5.14
C PHE A 342 24.80 8.77 5.57
N GLY A 343 23.78 7.96 5.88
CA GLY A 343 23.89 6.55 6.25
C GLY A 343 24.01 5.58 5.07
N ALA A 344 24.06 6.05 3.82
CA ALA A 344 24.00 5.17 2.64
C ALA A 344 25.12 4.12 2.62
N SER A 345 26.36 4.51 2.95
CA SER A 345 27.51 3.59 2.96
C SER A 345 27.38 2.51 4.05
N PRO A 346 27.22 2.83 5.35
CA PRO A 346 27.05 1.80 6.37
C PRO A 346 25.81 0.92 6.13
N VAL A 347 24.70 1.51 5.68
CA VAL A 347 23.48 0.73 5.37
C VAL A 347 23.75 -0.29 4.25
N THR A 348 24.41 0.11 3.15
CA THR A 348 24.72 -0.83 2.06
C THR A 348 25.67 -1.93 2.52
N ARG A 349 26.68 -1.61 3.33
CA ARG A 349 27.63 -2.58 3.90
C ARG A 349 26.97 -3.62 4.83
N CYS A 350 25.86 -3.28 5.47
CA CYS A 350 25.10 -4.28 6.25
C CYS A 350 24.51 -5.41 5.40
N PHE A 351 24.35 -5.20 4.09
CA PHE A 351 23.79 -6.20 3.18
C PHE A 351 24.85 -6.98 2.41
N ILE A 352 26.00 -6.35 2.10
CA ILE A 352 27.05 -6.95 1.28
C ILE A 352 28.41 -6.30 1.55
N ASN A 353 29.49 -7.11 1.48
CA ASN A 353 30.87 -6.66 1.71
C ASN A 353 31.66 -6.43 0.41
N ASP A 354 31.07 -6.73 -0.76
CA ASP A 354 31.72 -6.48 -2.05
C ASP A 354 31.86 -4.97 -2.31
N ALA A 355 33.09 -4.52 -2.55
CA ALA A 355 33.42 -3.09 -2.65
C ALA A 355 32.71 -2.38 -3.81
N GLU A 356 32.61 -3.06 -4.98
CA GLU A 356 31.96 -2.50 -6.17
C GLU A 356 30.47 -2.37 -5.94
N THR A 357 29.81 -3.40 -5.43
CA THR A 357 28.38 -3.39 -5.09
C THR A 357 28.05 -2.34 -4.02
N VAL A 358 28.92 -2.16 -3.02
CA VAL A 358 28.75 -1.12 -1.98
C VAL A 358 28.81 0.26 -2.59
N GLU A 359 29.70 0.52 -3.55
CA GLU A 359 29.82 1.82 -4.20
C GLU A 359 28.58 2.15 -5.04
N PHE A 360 28.08 1.18 -5.85
CA PHE A 360 26.82 1.34 -6.56
C PHE A 360 25.63 1.53 -5.61
N GLY A 361 25.52 0.70 -4.58
CA GLY A 361 24.43 0.76 -3.61
C GLY A 361 24.41 2.08 -2.85
N ARG A 362 25.58 2.60 -2.43
CA ARG A 362 25.75 3.91 -1.81
C ARG A 362 25.25 5.02 -2.74
N THR A 363 25.70 5.01 -3.98
CA THR A 363 25.37 6.03 -4.98
C THR A 363 23.89 6.00 -5.29
N PHE A 364 23.32 4.84 -5.58
CA PHE A 364 21.89 4.69 -5.88
C PHE A 364 21.01 5.05 -4.70
N LEU A 365 21.37 4.64 -3.47
CA LEU A 365 20.59 4.96 -2.28
C LEU A 365 20.57 6.47 -2.03
N ARG A 366 21.70 7.18 -2.19
CA ARG A 366 21.76 8.65 -2.09
C ARG A 366 20.87 9.35 -3.10
N ILE A 367 20.79 8.85 -4.32
CA ILE A 367 19.93 9.41 -5.36
C ILE A 367 18.46 9.09 -5.06
N ILE A 368 18.15 7.81 -4.81
CA ILE A 368 16.77 7.36 -4.65
C ILE A 368 16.13 7.91 -3.37
N CYS A 369 16.88 8.10 -2.27
CA CYS A 369 16.30 8.66 -1.04
C CYS A 369 15.77 10.10 -1.21
N LEU A 370 16.21 10.84 -2.22
CA LEU A 370 15.67 12.15 -2.56
C LEU A 370 14.21 12.08 -3.03
N THR A 371 13.74 10.90 -3.44
CA THR A 371 12.31 10.68 -3.75
C THR A 371 11.43 10.67 -2.50
N CYS A 372 11.96 10.49 -1.28
CA CYS A 372 11.15 10.37 -0.08
C CYS A 372 10.24 11.57 0.18
N PRO A 373 10.73 12.84 0.18
CA PRO A 373 9.90 14.01 0.40
C PRO A 373 8.92 14.26 -0.76
N THR A 374 9.39 14.12 -2.01
CA THR A 374 8.58 14.36 -3.21
C THR A 374 7.47 13.34 -3.35
N SER A 375 7.78 12.06 -3.21
CA SER A 375 6.81 10.98 -3.21
C SER A 375 5.76 11.14 -2.10
N THR A 376 6.21 11.45 -0.87
CA THR A 376 5.32 11.63 0.27
C THR A 376 4.39 12.84 0.08
N PHE A 377 4.88 13.93 -0.56
CA PHE A 377 4.04 15.06 -0.93
C PHE A 377 2.97 14.67 -1.97
N ILE A 378 3.31 13.87 -2.96
CA ILE A 378 2.33 13.41 -3.95
C ILE A 378 1.28 12.48 -3.29
N PHE A 379 1.69 11.60 -2.38
CA PHE A 379 0.74 10.79 -1.59
C PHE A 379 -0.17 11.65 -0.74
N PHE A 380 0.36 12.70 -0.10
CA PHE A 380 -0.42 13.68 0.63
C PHE A 380 -1.49 14.30 -0.28
N ALA A 381 -1.12 14.79 -1.47
CA ALA A 381 -2.07 15.38 -2.42
C ALA A 381 -3.16 14.38 -2.85
N ILE A 382 -2.77 13.16 -3.21
CA ILE A 382 -3.70 12.08 -3.57
C ILE A 382 -4.66 11.80 -2.40
N THR A 383 -4.14 11.69 -1.18
CA THR A 383 -4.94 11.42 0.03
C THR A 383 -5.97 12.52 0.30
N VAL A 384 -5.60 13.79 0.15
CA VAL A 384 -6.54 14.92 0.30
C VAL A 384 -7.70 14.81 -0.70
N PHE A 385 -7.40 14.50 -1.97
CA PHE A 385 -8.44 14.31 -2.98
C PHE A 385 -9.29 13.07 -2.71
N GLN A 386 -8.70 11.94 -2.34
CA GLN A 386 -9.43 10.72 -2.00
C GLN A 386 -10.32 10.91 -0.78
N ALA A 387 -9.83 11.55 0.28
CA ALA A 387 -10.62 11.82 1.49
C ALA A 387 -11.83 12.72 1.21
N THR A 388 -11.70 13.66 0.27
CA THR A 388 -12.80 14.54 -0.14
C THR A 388 -13.65 13.99 -1.29
N GLY A 389 -13.43 12.73 -1.70
CA GLY A 389 -14.21 12.04 -2.73
C GLY A 389 -14.00 12.54 -4.16
N LYS A 390 -12.89 13.25 -4.42
CA LYS A 390 -12.51 13.63 -5.77
C LYS A 390 -11.99 12.43 -6.55
N ARG A 391 -12.28 12.38 -7.86
CA ARG A 391 -12.04 11.19 -8.70
C ARG A 391 -10.94 11.41 -9.72
N ALA A 392 -11.04 12.47 -10.52
CA ALA A 392 -10.15 12.72 -11.66
C ALA A 392 -8.73 13.12 -11.22
N GLN A 393 -8.60 14.00 -10.23
CA GLN A 393 -7.32 14.54 -9.78
C GLN A 393 -6.37 13.45 -9.24
N PRO A 394 -6.80 12.56 -8.32
CA PRO A 394 -5.91 11.52 -7.82
C PRO A 394 -5.57 10.46 -8.89
N ILE A 395 -6.48 10.15 -9.83
CA ILE A 395 -6.19 9.26 -10.96
C ILE A 395 -5.07 9.87 -11.82
N PHE A 396 -5.21 11.14 -12.19
CA PHE A 396 -4.23 11.83 -13.01
C PHE A 396 -2.85 11.89 -12.34
N LEU A 397 -2.79 12.25 -11.04
CA LEU A 397 -1.54 12.27 -10.28
C LEU A 397 -0.88 10.89 -10.18
N SER A 398 -1.67 9.83 -10.01
CA SER A 398 -1.17 8.46 -9.94
C SER A 398 -0.54 8.00 -11.25
N LEU A 399 -1.16 8.32 -12.38
CA LEU A 399 -0.66 7.98 -13.71
C LEU A 399 0.62 8.76 -14.06
N VAL A 400 0.64 10.06 -13.80
CA VAL A 400 1.80 10.89 -14.14
C VAL A 400 3.03 10.50 -13.32
N ARG A 401 2.86 10.16 -12.05
CA ARG A 401 3.97 9.88 -11.14
C ARG A 401 4.75 8.63 -11.51
N LYS A 402 4.09 7.50 -11.60
CA LYS A 402 4.72 6.19 -11.84
C LYS A 402 4.16 5.59 -13.12
N GLY A 403 5.01 4.96 -13.91
CA GLY A 403 4.59 4.24 -15.11
C GLY A 403 4.57 5.06 -16.40
N THR A 404 4.39 6.38 -16.37
CA THR A 404 4.56 7.23 -17.55
C THR A 404 5.87 8.01 -17.47
N THR A 405 5.95 9.02 -16.60
CA THR A 405 7.13 9.89 -16.51
C THR A 405 8.39 9.13 -16.13
N ASP A 406 8.31 8.26 -15.11
CA ASP A 406 9.43 7.46 -14.62
C ASP A 406 10.00 6.54 -15.71
N VAL A 407 9.11 5.79 -16.38
CA VAL A 407 9.50 4.87 -17.47
C VAL A 407 10.07 5.59 -18.69
N LEU A 408 9.55 6.77 -19.03
CA LEU A 408 10.05 7.56 -20.17
C LEU A 408 11.40 8.23 -19.87
N LEU A 409 11.62 8.65 -18.63
CA LEU A 409 12.88 9.30 -18.21
C LEU A 409 14.02 8.31 -18.04
N MET A 410 13.78 7.04 -17.69
CA MET A 410 14.84 6.04 -17.51
C MET A 410 15.75 5.88 -18.72
N PRO A 411 15.25 5.56 -19.94
CA PRO A 411 16.10 5.45 -21.11
C PRO A 411 16.79 6.77 -21.47
N LEU A 412 16.07 7.89 -21.35
CA LEU A 412 16.65 9.21 -21.63
C LEU A 412 17.86 9.50 -20.72
N PHE A 413 17.70 9.32 -19.42
CA PHE A 413 18.77 9.59 -18.46
C PHE A 413 19.89 8.55 -18.51
N TYR A 414 19.55 7.28 -18.85
CA TYR A 414 20.56 6.27 -19.11
C TYR A 414 21.51 6.66 -20.26
N HIS A 415 20.96 7.20 -21.36
CA HIS A 415 21.77 7.70 -22.47
C HIS A 415 22.60 8.97 -22.14
N LEU A 416 22.10 9.84 -21.23
CA LEU A 416 22.77 11.08 -20.87
C LEU A 416 23.89 10.89 -19.85
N ILE A 417 23.67 10.12 -18.81
CA ILE A 417 24.56 10.00 -17.64
C ILE A 417 24.81 8.54 -17.20
N GLY A 418 24.57 7.58 -18.09
CA GLY A 418 24.84 6.18 -17.85
C GLY A 418 23.93 5.57 -16.79
N ILE A 419 24.43 4.54 -16.09
CA ILE A 419 23.65 3.78 -15.10
C ILE A 419 23.09 4.63 -13.95
N ASN A 420 23.79 5.68 -13.54
CA ASN A 420 23.30 6.61 -12.54
C ASN A 420 22.05 7.37 -13.01
N GLY A 421 21.87 7.55 -14.31
CA GLY A 421 20.68 8.15 -14.90
C GLY A 421 19.41 7.37 -14.63
N VAL A 422 19.50 6.05 -14.59
CA VAL A 422 18.35 5.20 -14.24
C VAL A 422 17.89 5.49 -12.82
N ALA A 423 18.82 5.71 -11.89
CA ALA A 423 18.49 6.10 -10.51
C ALA A 423 17.90 7.53 -10.44
N TRP A 424 18.42 8.48 -11.22
CA TRP A 424 17.93 9.85 -11.28
C TRP A 424 16.56 10.02 -11.94
N ALA A 425 16.12 9.06 -12.76
CA ALA A 425 14.82 9.10 -13.41
C ALA A 425 13.67 9.20 -12.38
N SER A 426 13.75 8.47 -11.27
CA SER A 426 12.70 8.49 -10.23
C SER A 426 12.60 9.84 -9.50
N PRO A 427 13.68 10.47 -8.99
CA PRO A 427 13.61 11.82 -8.43
C PRO A 427 13.11 12.87 -9.42
N ALA A 428 13.54 12.79 -10.69
CA ALA A 428 13.09 13.72 -11.73
C ALA A 428 11.59 13.56 -12.02
N ALA A 429 11.10 12.32 -12.14
CA ALA A 429 9.68 12.04 -12.34
C ALA A 429 8.83 12.51 -11.16
N ASP A 430 9.29 12.27 -9.92
CA ASP A 430 8.61 12.75 -8.72
C ASP A 430 8.60 14.28 -8.63
N LEU A 431 9.65 14.97 -9.08
CA LEU A 431 9.66 16.43 -9.13
C LEU A 431 8.59 16.99 -10.09
N VAL A 432 8.48 16.40 -11.29
CA VAL A 432 7.39 16.71 -12.23
C VAL A 432 6.04 16.45 -11.58
N GLY A 433 5.89 15.32 -10.88
CA GLY A 433 4.68 14.96 -10.14
C GLY A 433 4.33 15.99 -9.06
N VAL A 434 5.31 16.50 -8.32
CA VAL A 434 5.13 17.56 -7.30
C VAL A 434 4.64 18.86 -7.94
N LEU A 435 5.24 19.31 -9.05
CA LEU A 435 4.81 20.53 -9.74
C LEU A 435 3.35 20.43 -10.19
N ILE A 436 2.97 19.30 -10.76
CA ILE A 436 1.59 19.03 -11.18
C ILE A 436 0.67 18.94 -9.96
N ALA A 437 1.09 18.26 -8.89
CA ALA A 437 0.32 18.16 -7.66
C ALA A 437 0.07 19.55 -7.05
N LEU A 438 1.08 20.43 -7.03
CA LEU A 438 0.91 21.82 -6.57
C LEU A 438 -0.06 22.59 -7.44
N ALA A 439 0.05 22.48 -8.77
CA ALA A 439 -0.84 23.16 -9.72
C ALA A 439 -2.32 22.79 -9.53
N VAL A 440 -2.60 21.51 -9.17
CA VAL A 440 -3.97 21.02 -8.97
C VAL A 440 -4.46 21.21 -7.55
N LEU A 441 -3.57 21.02 -6.54
CA LEU A 441 -3.94 21.05 -5.14
C LEU A 441 -4.12 22.47 -4.60
N LEU A 442 -3.26 23.44 -4.98
CA LEU A 442 -3.35 24.81 -4.44
C LEU A 442 -4.68 25.51 -4.75
N PRO A 443 -5.19 25.48 -6.01
CA PRO A 443 -6.52 26.02 -6.29
C PRO A 443 -7.62 25.28 -5.52
N TYR A 444 -7.48 23.96 -5.35
CA TYR A 444 -8.44 23.18 -4.59
C TYR A 444 -8.47 23.55 -3.11
N LEU A 445 -7.30 23.71 -2.47
CA LEU A 445 -7.20 24.16 -1.07
C LEU A 445 -7.76 25.57 -0.89
N ARG A 446 -7.56 26.47 -1.85
CA ARG A 446 -8.18 27.82 -1.83
C ARG A 446 -9.70 27.72 -1.85
N ARG A 447 -10.27 26.86 -2.71
CA ARG A 447 -11.73 26.61 -2.76
C ARG A 447 -12.23 26.01 -1.44
N LEU A 448 -11.50 25.03 -0.87
CA LEU A 448 -11.87 24.45 0.43
C LEU A 448 -11.88 25.52 1.55
N ARG A 449 -10.99 26.50 1.50
CA ARG A 449 -10.97 27.62 2.46
C ARG A 449 -12.15 28.58 2.31
N GLN A 450 -12.74 28.67 1.13
CA GLN A 450 -13.82 29.61 0.82
C GLN A 450 -15.22 29.01 0.95
N MET A 451 -15.33 27.68 1.04
CA MET A 451 -16.64 27.03 1.21
C MET A 451 -17.32 27.53 2.49
N PRO A 452 -18.60 27.91 2.42
CA PRO A 452 -19.35 28.25 3.63
C PRO A 452 -19.38 27.06 4.58
N SER A 453 -19.22 27.30 5.88
CA SER A 453 -19.43 26.23 6.86
C SER A 453 -20.87 25.77 6.73
N PRO A 454 -21.18 24.49 6.53
CA PRO A 454 -22.58 24.05 6.58
C PRO A 454 -23.16 24.44 7.94
N VAL A 455 -24.37 24.96 7.92
CA VAL A 455 -25.12 25.25 9.15
C VAL A 455 -25.20 23.94 9.93
N PRO A 456 -24.83 23.90 11.21
CA PRO A 456 -24.96 22.69 12.02
C PRO A 456 -26.42 22.23 11.90
N LYS A 457 -26.64 21.01 11.43
CA LYS A 457 -27.93 20.37 11.61
C LYS A 457 -28.06 20.13 13.11
N HIS A 458 -28.80 21.01 13.78
CA HIS A 458 -29.19 20.80 15.15
C HIS A 458 -29.92 19.46 15.30
N PRO A 459 -29.72 18.76 16.44
CA PRO A 459 -30.21 17.42 16.69
C PRO A 459 -31.72 17.28 16.56
#